data_51aee4410417415fd83bec89f99310ba
#
_entry.id   51aee4410417415fd83bec89f99310ba
#
_cell.length_a   1.000
_cell.length_b   1.000
_cell.length_c   1.000
_cell.angle_alpha   90.00
_cell.angle_beta   90.00
_cell.angle_gamma   90.00
#
_symmetry.space_group_name_H-M   'P 1'
#
loop_
_entity.id
_entity.type
_entity.pdbx_description
1 polymer ?
#
loop_
_entity_poly.entity_id
_entity_poly.type
_entity_poly.pdbx_seq_one_letter_code
_entity_poly.pdbx_strand_id
1 'polypeptide(L)'
;MIQVTMMRILFFLVYSFLSLSQSKSIDEIVCSCENVSCPPSQSCSFGKTRDICNCCYICAKGPNEECGGIYNYAGTCANGLKCKPHESLKQLPGKCVDK
;
A
#
# COMPACT_ATOMS: atom_id res chain seq x y z
N MET A 1 -51.29 5.88 17.56
CA MET A 1 -51.01 5.72 16.12
C MET A 1 -49.80 6.53 15.65
N ILE A 2 -49.59 7.73 16.14
CA ILE A 2 -48.40 8.55 15.78
C ILE A 2 -47.09 7.90 16.25
N GLN A 3 -47.10 7.20 17.37
CA GLN A 3 -45.92 6.53 17.92
C GLN A 3 -45.40 5.39 17.03
N VAL A 4 -46.28 4.64 16.39
CA VAL A 4 -45.88 3.53 15.50
C VAL A 4 -45.27 4.06 14.21
N THR A 5 -45.75 5.19 13.70
CA THR A 5 -45.22 5.82 12.49
C THR A 5 -43.83 6.40 12.75
N MET A 6 -43.62 7.02 13.93
CA MET A 6 -42.30 7.54 14.31
C MET A 6 -41.27 6.41 14.51
N MET A 7 -41.66 5.30 15.12
CA MET A 7 -40.76 4.15 15.26
C MET A 7 -40.38 3.55 13.93
N ARG A 8 -41.25 3.53 12.93
CA ARG A 8 -40.94 3.07 11.60
C ARG A 8 -39.96 3.99 10.89
N ILE A 9 -40.15 5.31 11.01
CA ILE A 9 -39.21 6.28 10.40
C ILE A 9 -37.82 6.19 11.04
N LEU A 10 -37.74 6.06 12.36
CA LEU A 10 -36.49 5.88 13.10
C LEU A 10 -35.82 4.57 12.70
N PHE A 11 -36.59 3.52 12.50
CA PHE A 11 -36.03 2.22 12.05
C PHE A 11 -35.43 2.32 10.65
N PHE A 12 -36.10 3.01 9.73
CA PHE A 12 -35.59 3.24 8.40
C PHE A 12 -34.33 4.12 8.39
N LEU A 13 -34.26 5.15 9.23
CA LEU A 13 -33.09 6.00 9.37
C LEU A 13 -31.89 5.25 9.92
N VAL A 14 -32.11 4.40 10.94
CA VAL A 14 -31.05 3.55 11.49
C VAL A 14 -30.56 2.52 10.48
N TYR A 15 -31.48 1.97 9.69
CA TYR A 15 -31.15 1.01 8.65
C TYR A 15 -30.33 1.64 7.52
N SER A 16 -30.65 2.89 7.16
CA SER A 16 -29.89 3.65 6.17
C SER A 16 -28.47 3.96 6.66
N PHE A 17 -28.31 4.23 7.94
CA PHE A 17 -27.00 4.46 8.54
C PHE A 17 -26.14 3.19 8.55
N LEU A 18 -26.73 2.05 8.80
CA LEU A 18 -26.02 0.77 8.83
C LEU A 18 -25.53 0.32 7.46
N SER A 19 -26.24 0.69 6.39
CA SER A 19 -25.84 0.35 5.03
C SER A 19 -24.68 1.19 4.51
N LEU A 20 -24.40 2.35 5.12
CA LEU A 20 -23.29 3.22 4.73
C LEU A 20 -21.97 2.84 5.42
N SER A 21 -21.99 1.94 6.39
CA SER A 21 -20.79 1.54 7.13
C SER A 21 -20.03 0.36 6.50
N GLN A 22 -20.41 -0.08 5.31
CA GLN A 22 -19.63 -1.06 4.55
C GLN A 22 -18.51 -0.35 3.80
N SER A 23 -17.53 0.13 4.52
CA SER A 23 -16.29 0.53 3.91
C SER A 23 -15.53 -0.74 3.52
N LYS A 24 -15.35 -0.96 2.23
CA LYS A 24 -14.41 -1.97 1.75
C LYS A 24 -13.03 -1.57 2.27
N SER A 25 -12.47 -2.41 3.12
CA SER A 25 -11.10 -2.20 3.54
C SER A 25 -10.21 -2.31 2.30
N ILE A 26 -9.47 -1.25 2.03
CA ILE A 26 -8.51 -1.18 0.93
C ILE A 26 -7.24 -1.98 1.28
N ASP A 27 -7.32 -2.87 2.27
CA ASP A 27 -6.13 -3.53 2.82
C ASP A 27 -5.69 -4.77 2.02
N GLU A 28 -6.36 -5.06 0.92
CA GLU A 28 -6.00 -6.23 0.14
C GLU A 28 -5.50 -5.84 -1.24
N ILE A 29 -4.17 -5.79 -1.39
CA ILE A 29 -3.57 -5.67 -2.71
C ILE A 29 -3.68 -7.03 -3.39
N VAL A 30 -4.54 -7.11 -4.39
CA VAL A 30 -4.63 -8.31 -5.22
C VAL A 30 -3.56 -8.21 -6.30
N CYS A 31 -2.48 -8.95 -6.13
CA CYS A 31 -1.44 -9.03 -7.14
C CYS A 31 -1.82 -10.03 -8.22
N SER A 32 -1.90 -9.55 -9.46
CA SER A 32 -2.08 -10.40 -10.63
C SER A 32 -1.05 -10.03 -11.67
N CYS A 33 -0.19 -10.97 -12.03
CA CYS A 33 0.85 -10.75 -13.02
C CYS A 33 0.40 -11.03 -14.46
N GLU A 34 -0.83 -11.45 -14.66
CA GLU A 34 -1.31 -11.92 -15.99
C GLU A 34 -1.32 -10.85 -17.07
N ASN A 35 -1.68 -9.61 -16.70
CA ASN A 35 -1.78 -8.51 -17.66
C ASN A 35 -0.75 -7.41 -17.39
N VAL A 36 0.32 -7.73 -16.68
CA VAL A 36 1.36 -6.77 -16.32
C VAL A 36 2.41 -6.72 -17.41
N SER A 37 2.61 -5.52 -17.98
CA SER A 37 3.69 -5.26 -18.91
C SER A 37 4.88 -4.73 -18.13
N CYS A 38 5.92 -5.55 -18.01
CA CYS A 38 7.13 -5.11 -17.32
C CYS A 38 7.93 -4.15 -18.20
N PRO A 39 8.51 -3.07 -17.62
CA PRO A 39 9.35 -2.16 -18.39
C PRO A 39 10.59 -2.89 -18.87
N PRO A 40 11.18 -2.42 -20.00
CA PRO A 40 12.41 -3.03 -20.50
C PRO A 40 13.54 -2.93 -19.48
N SER A 41 14.47 -3.87 -19.55
CA SER A 41 15.59 -3.94 -18.64
C SER A 41 16.38 -2.64 -18.64
N GLN A 42 16.34 -1.91 -17.52
CA GLN A 42 17.14 -0.70 -17.33
C GLN A 42 18.44 -1.05 -16.63
N SER A 43 19.49 -0.26 -16.89
CA SER A 43 20.73 -0.39 -16.14
C SER A 43 20.50 0.19 -14.74
N CYS A 44 20.63 -0.67 -13.74
CA CYS A 44 20.44 -0.28 -12.35
C CYS A 44 21.80 -0.18 -11.67
N SER A 45 22.09 0.98 -11.06
CA SER A 45 23.38 1.23 -10.41
C SER A 45 23.60 0.33 -9.19
N PHE A 46 22.55 -0.09 -8.53
CA PHE A 46 22.62 -0.88 -7.28
C PHE A 46 21.99 -2.26 -7.44
N GLY A 47 21.83 -2.73 -8.67
CA GLY A 47 21.23 -4.02 -8.94
C GLY A 47 19.73 -3.95 -9.09
N LYS A 48 19.11 -5.10 -9.24
CA LYS A 48 17.68 -5.23 -9.47
C LYS A 48 17.03 -6.01 -8.33
N THR A 49 15.79 -5.66 -8.06
CA THR A 49 14.94 -6.38 -7.11
C THR A 49 13.56 -6.57 -7.72
N ARG A 50 12.71 -7.35 -7.10
CA ARG A 50 11.36 -7.55 -7.58
C ARG A 50 10.42 -6.52 -6.98
N ASP A 51 9.37 -6.17 -7.71
CA ASP A 51 8.34 -5.26 -7.20
C ASP A 51 7.52 -5.94 -6.09
N ILE A 52 6.59 -5.18 -5.50
CA ILE A 52 5.78 -5.65 -4.39
C ILE A 52 4.95 -6.89 -4.76
N CYS A 53 4.52 -7.00 -6.00
CA CYS A 53 3.74 -8.15 -6.47
C CYS A 53 4.60 -9.28 -7.03
N ASN A 54 5.93 -9.12 -7.01
CA ASN A 54 6.87 -10.11 -7.53
C ASN A 54 6.65 -10.44 -9.01
N CYS A 55 6.14 -9.47 -9.77
CA CYS A 55 5.85 -9.63 -11.19
C CYS A 55 6.98 -9.13 -12.08
N CYS A 56 7.59 -8.01 -11.74
CA CYS A 56 8.61 -7.36 -12.57
C CYS A 56 9.86 -7.05 -11.76
N TYR A 57 10.98 -6.97 -12.45
CA TYR A 57 12.22 -6.47 -11.84
C TYR A 57 12.26 -4.96 -11.90
N ILE A 58 12.62 -4.35 -10.79
CA ILE A 58 12.83 -2.90 -10.66
C ILE A 58 14.22 -2.65 -10.11
N CYS A 59 14.74 -1.42 -10.28
CA CYS A 59 16.03 -1.07 -9.72
C CYS A 59 15.99 -1.03 -8.20
N ALA A 60 16.97 -1.65 -7.55
CA ALA A 60 17.15 -1.54 -6.11
C ALA A 60 17.61 -0.14 -5.73
N LYS A 61 17.26 0.30 -4.52
CA LYS A 61 17.62 1.63 -4.02
C LYS A 61 19.00 1.62 -3.39
N GLY A 62 19.78 2.66 -3.69
CA GLY A 62 21.12 2.82 -3.14
C GLY A 62 21.14 3.58 -1.82
N PRO A 63 22.34 3.87 -1.28
CA PRO A 63 22.45 4.58 0.00
C PRO A 63 21.77 5.94 -0.04
N ASN A 64 21.05 6.26 1.03
CA ASN A 64 20.32 7.51 1.22
C ASN A 64 19.13 7.73 0.27
N GLU A 65 18.82 6.76 -0.58
CA GLU A 65 17.62 6.82 -1.40
C GLU A 65 16.39 6.43 -0.59
N GLU A 66 15.23 6.91 -1.00
CA GLU A 66 13.98 6.58 -0.34
C GLU A 66 13.62 5.11 -0.54
N CYS A 67 13.06 4.50 0.50
CA CYS A 67 12.69 3.09 0.47
C CYS A 67 11.48 2.83 1.36
N GLY A 68 10.84 1.70 1.14
CA GLY A 68 9.72 1.26 1.97
C GLY A 68 8.49 2.14 1.83
N GLY A 69 7.94 2.58 2.96
CA GLY A 69 6.67 3.28 2.98
C GLY A 69 5.49 2.32 2.91
N ILE A 70 4.29 2.87 2.80
CA ILE A 70 3.08 2.06 2.69
C ILE A 70 3.15 1.18 1.43
N TYR A 71 2.86 -0.10 1.60
CA TYR A 71 2.95 -1.11 0.51
C TYR A 71 4.31 -1.14 -0.20
N ASN A 72 5.35 -0.69 0.47
CA ASN A 72 6.72 -0.64 -0.09
C ASN A 72 6.80 0.15 -1.42
N TYR A 73 5.96 1.20 -1.55
CA TYR A 73 5.86 1.93 -2.81
C TYR A 73 7.16 2.66 -3.19
N ALA A 74 7.98 3.02 -2.20
CA ALA A 74 9.24 3.70 -2.46
C ALA A 74 10.35 2.75 -2.88
N GLY A 75 10.15 1.43 -2.76
CA GLY A 75 11.08 0.44 -3.27
C GLY A 75 11.88 -0.25 -2.18
N THR A 76 12.79 -1.12 -2.63
CA THR A 76 13.60 -1.99 -1.77
C THR A 76 15.06 -1.61 -1.88
N CYS A 77 15.78 -1.60 -0.76
CA CYS A 77 17.20 -1.31 -0.72
C CYS A 77 18.02 -2.45 -1.33
N ALA A 78 19.16 -2.11 -1.90
CA ALA A 78 20.10 -3.06 -2.45
C ALA A 78 20.67 -3.98 -1.35
N ASN A 79 21.29 -5.08 -1.77
CA ASN A 79 21.96 -6.00 -0.86
C ASN A 79 23.03 -5.25 -0.04
N GLY A 80 23.08 -5.52 1.25
CA GLY A 80 24.01 -4.84 2.15
C GLY A 80 23.43 -3.58 2.80
N LEU A 81 22.25 -3.15 2.35
CA LEU A 81 21.55 -1.99 2.91
C LEU A 81 20.25 -2.43 3.57
N LYS A 82 19.79 -1.61 4.50
CA LYS A 82 18.47 -1.79 5.13
C LYS A 82 17.67 -0.52 4.99
N CYS A 83 16.36 -0.65 4.93
CA CYS A 83 15.47 0.50 4.91
C CYS A 83 15.20 0.97 6.34
N LYS A 84 15.73 2.14 6.70
CA LYS A 84 15.44 2.76 7.98
C LYS A 84 14.09 3.47 7.89
N PRO A 85 13.08 3.05 8.67
CA PRO A 85 11.75 3.64 8.60
C PRO A 85 11.76 5.13 8.93
N HIS A 86 10.75 5.84 8.43
CA HIS A 86 10.56 7.25 8.78
C HIS A 86 10.39 7.40 10.29
N GLU A 87 11.02 8.43 10.88
CA GLU A 87 11.07 8.60 12.33
C GLU A 87 9.69 8.80 12.96
N SER A 88 8.80 9.51 12.26
CA SER A 88 7.49 9.87 12.81
C SER A 88 6.37 8.96 12.34
N LEU A 89 6.36 8.57 11.06
CA LEU A 89 5.27 7.84 10.44
C LEU A 89 5.81 6.68 9.61
N LYS A 90 5.42 5.46 9.97
CA LYS A 90 5.84 4.26 9.24
C LYS A 90 5.26 4.17 7.83
N GLN A 91 4.21 4.95 7.56
CA GLN A 91 3.56 4.99 6.24
C GLN A 91 4.35 5.80 5.22
N LEU A 92 5.20 6.71 5.70
CA LEU A 92 6.06 7.51 4.84
C LEU A 92 7.33 6.72 4.50
N PRO A 93 7.96 7.04 3.34
CA PRO A 93 9.19 6.34 2.97
C PRO A 93 10.32 6.65 3.94
N GLY A 94 11.15 5.65 4.16
CA GLY A 94 12.39 5.79 4.90
C GLY A 94 13.58 5.99 3.99
N LYS A 95 14.76 5.66 4.46
CA LYS A 95 16.00 5.77 3.69
C LYS A 95 16.85 4.52 3.80
N CYS A 96 17.52 4.17 2.74
CA CYS A 96 18.46 3.06 2.74
C CYS A 96 19.74 3.45 3.47
N VAL A 97 20.11 2.66 4.44
CA VAL A 97 21.32 2.86 5.25
C VAL A 97 22.10 1.57 5.33
N ASP A 98 23.37 1.64 5.71
CA ASP A 98 24.21 0.48 5.91
C ASP A 98 23.64 -0.41 7.03
N LYS A 99 23.73 -1.70 6.83
CA LYS A 99 23.31 -2.66 7.87
C LYS A 99 24.17 -2.57 9.11
#